data_74f12a85ae505a8729511aa726f1d86f
#
_entry.id   74f12a85ae505a8729511aa726f1d86f
#
_cell.length_a   1.000
_cell.length_b   1.000
_cell.length_c   1.000
_cell.angle_alpha   90.00
_cell.angle_beta   90.00
_cell.angle_gamma   90.00
#
_symmetry.space_group_name_H-M   'P 1'
#
loop_
_entity.id
_entity.type
_entity.pdbx_description
1 polymer ?
#
loop_
_entity_poly.entity_id
_entity_poly.type
_entity_poly.pdbx_seq_one_letter_code
_entity_poly.pdbx_strand_id
1 'polypeptide(L)'
;MSDPDGPTVLQTGPESFDVWVGGQRFAARLAHHTRRGLGLQGVPPVQVATEMVAFLQERAALPADTDVDLGRAVGRFPEVTEELRSRLA
;
A
#
# COMPACT_ATOMS: atom_id res chain seq x y z
N MET A 1 11.82 -14.34 4.19
CA MET A 1 12.21 -14.47 2.79
C MET A 1 11.22 -13.71 1.92
N SER A 2 11.70 -12.80 1.08
CA SER A 2 10.79 -12.00 0.26
C SER A 2 10.30 -12.82 -0.93
N ASP A 3 9.00 -12.67 -1.22
CA ASP A 3 8.39 -13.29 -2.39
C ASP A 3 8.90 -12.55 -3.64
N PRO A 4 9.52 -13.24 -4.62
CA PRO A 4 10.02 -12.56 -5.82
C PRO A 4 8.92 -11.94 -6.66
N ASP A 5 7.67 -12.38 -6.50
CA ASP A 5 6.53 -11.81 -7.20
C ASP A 5 5.80 -10.76 -6.37
N GLY A 6 6.20 -10.56 -5.13
CA GLY A 6 5.60 -9.59 -4.24
C GLY A 6 6.14 -8.18 -4.47
N PRO A 7 5.47 -7.16 -3.93
CA PRO A 7 5.92 -5.79 -4.09
C PRO A 7 7.19 -5.50 -3.29
N THR A 8 8.03 -4.63 -3.85
CA THR A 8 9.15 -4.03 -3.12
C THR A 8 8.79 -2.56 -2.93
N VAL A 9 8.82 -2.10 -1.68
CA VAL A 9 8.43 -0.74 -1.33
C VAL A 9 9.56 -0.08 -0.55
N LEU A 10 10.00 1.08 -1.04
CA LEU A 10 11.03 1.88 -0.40
C LEU A 10 10.41 3.20 0.03
N GLN A 11 10.51 3.52 1.32
CA GLN A 11 10.01 4.80 1.83
C GLN A 11 10.97 5.92 1.43
N THR A 12 10.44 6.94 0.76
CA THR A 12 11.22 8.07 0.27
C THR A 12 10.94 9.37 1.02
N GLY A 13 9.92 9.38 1.86
CA GLY A 13 9.55 10.53 2.68
C GLY A 13 8.52 10.10 3.71
N PRO A 14 8.02 11.04 4.54
CA PRO A 14 7.06 10.68 5.61
C PRO A 14 5.79 10.01 5.09
N GLU A 15 5.38 10.35 3.87
CA GLU A 15 4.15 9.82 3.27
C GLU A 15 4.38 9.34 1.85
N SER A 16 5.65 9.20 1.43
CA SER A 16 6.00 8.89 0.04
C SER A 16 6.76 7.59 -0.06
N PHE A 17 6.54 6.85 -1.14
CA PHE A 17 7.16 5.56 -1.37
C PHE A 17 7.44 5.36 -2.86
N ASP A 18 8.54 4.65 -3.16
CA ASP A 18 8.76 4.08 -4.48
C ASP A 18 8.35 2.61 -4.42
N VAL A 19 7.61 2.17 -5.42
CA VAL A 19 7.06 0.81 -5.47
C VAL A 19 7.48 0.11 -6.75
N TRP A 20 7.95 -1.13 -6.61
CA TRP A 20 8.26 -2.03 -7.72
C TRP A 20 7.42 -3.28 -7.55
N VAL A 21 6.59 -3.60 -8.53
CA VAL A 21 5.72 -4.77 -8.49
C VAL A 21 5.35 -5.21 -9.90
N GLY A 22 5.50 -6.50 -10.19
CA GLY A 22 5.10 -7.06 -11.46
C GLY A 22 5.80 -6.45 -12.68
N GLY A 23 7.08 -6.04 -12.53
CA GLY A 23 7.81 -5.37 -13.60
C GLY A 23 7.46 -3.91 -13.80
N GLN A 24 6.61 -3.37 -12.94
CA GLN A 24 6.12 -2.00 -12.99
C GLN A 24 6.71 -1.20 -11.84
N ARG A 25 6.93 0.09 -12.07
CA ARG A 25 7.38 1.00 -11.01
C ARG A 25 6.46 2.21 -10.97
N PHE A 26 6.10 2.63 -9.75
CA PHE A 26 5.34 3.86 -9.55
C PHE A 26 5.68 4.49 -8.20
N ALA A 27 5.42 5.79 -8.08
CA ALA A 27 5.50 6.50 -6.82
C ALA A 27 4.13 6.42 -6.13
N ALA A 28 4.14 6.15 -4.84
CA ALA A 28 2.90 6.04 -4.08
C ALA A 28 2.92 6.99 -2.89
N ARG A 29 1.75 7.46 -2.51
CA ARG A 29 1.56 8.27 -1.30
C ARG A 29 0.57 7.59 -0.37
N LEU A 30 0.90 7.61 0.91
CA LEU A 30 0.03 7.12 1.97
C LEU A 30 -0.04 8.19 3.05
N ALA A 31 -1.12 8.95 3.04
CA ALA A 31 -1.30 10.05 3.98
C ALA A 31 -1.42 9.54 5.41
N HIS A 32 -0.90 10.31 6.36
CA HIS A 32 -0.94 9.95 7.77
C HIS A 32 -2.38 9.76 8.25
N HIS A 33 -3.29 10.63 7.81
CA HIS A 33 -4.70 10.52 8.21
C HIS A 33 -5.35 9.24 7.66
N THR A 34 -4.89 8.74 6.52
CA THR A 34 -5.39 7.48 5.96
C THR A 34 -5.01 6.32 6.87
N ARG A 35 -3.75 6.25 7.33
CA ARG A 35 -3.31 5.21 8.27
C ARG A 35 -4.08 5.28 9.58
N ARG A 36 -4.34 6.49 10.06
CA ARG A 36 -5.12 6.70 11.29
C ARG A 36 -6.55 6.20 11.10
N GLY A 37 -7.16 6.50 9.97
CA GLY A 37 -8.52 6.02 9.65
C GLY A 37 -8.60 4.51 9.57
N LEU A 38 -7.51 3.83 9.18
CA LEU A 38 -7.43 2.38 9.14
C LEU A 38 -7.17 1.77 10.52
N GLY A 39 -6.83 2.58 11.53
CA GLY A 39 -6.45 2.08 12.84
C GLY A 39 -5.04 1.50 12.85
N LEU A 40 -4.19 1.92 11.92
CA LEU A 40 -2.84 1.38 11.73
C LEU A 40 -1.74 2.41 12.01
N GLN A 41 -2.04 3.44 12.79
CA GLN A 41 -1.06 4.49 13.10
C GLN A 41 0.14 3.97 13.89
N GLY A 42 0.01 2.82 14.54
CA GLY A 42 1.12 2.19 15.28
C GLY A 42 1.96 1.24 14.43
N VAL A 43 1.59 1.04 13.18
CA VAL A 43 2.32 0.16 12.25
C VAL A 43 3.24 1.03 11.38
N PRO A 44 4.49 0.61 11.14
CA PRO A 44 5.38 1.40 10.26
C PRO A 44 4.73 1.68 8.91
N PRO A 45 4.82 2.92 8.40
CA PRO A 45 4.18 3.28 7.14
C PRO A 45 4.55 2.38 5.95
N VAL A 46 5.81 1.94 5.88
CA VAL A 46 6.27 1.09 4.78
C VAL A 46 5.58 -0.27 4.80
N GLN A 47 5.26 -0.80 5.97
CA GLN A 47 4.52 -2.07 6.08
C GLN A 47 3.09 -1.90 5.60
N VAL A 48 2.44 -0.80 5.98
CA VAL A 48 1.08 -0.51 5.54
C VAL A 48 1.05 -0.36 4.02
N ALA A 49 1.98 0.41 3.47
CA ALA A 49 2.06 0.62 2.02
C ALA A 49 2.31 -0.69 1.28
N THR A 50 3.21 -1.53 1.79
CA THR A 50 3.53 -2.83 1.17
C THR A 50 2.29 -3.71 1.11
N GLU A 51 1.55 -3.82 2.20
CA GLU A 51 0.35 -4.66 2.25
C GLU A 51 -0.77 -4.10 1.39
N MET A 52 -0.90 -2.77 1.30
CA MET A 52 -1.89 -2.16 0.41
C MET A 52 -1.58 -2.46 -1.06
N VAL A 53 -0.31 -2.38 -1.45
CA VAL A 53 0.10 -2.70 -2.82
C VAL A 53 -0.12 -4.19 -3.10
N ALA A 54 0.22 -5.06 -2.15
CA ALA A 54 -0.02 -6.50 -2.28
C ALA A 54 -1.51 -6.79 -2.46
N PHE A 55 -2.35 -6.12 -1.68
CA PHE A 55 -3.81 -6.25 -1.80
C PHE A 55 -4.28 -5.87 -3.22
N LEU A 56 -3.80 -4.74 -3.73
CA LEU A 56 -4.16 -4.30 -5.08
C LEU A 56 -3.67 -5.28 -6.13
N GLN A 57 -2.48 -5.85 -5.95
CA GLN A 57 -1.94 -6.85 -6.87
C GLN A 57 -2.81 -8.11 -6.88
N GLU A 58 -3.24 -8.57 -5.71
CA GLU A 58 -4.12 -9.74 -5.58
C GLU A 58 -5.46 -9.53 -6.27
N ARG A 59 -5.93 -8.29 -6.30
CA ARG A 59 -7.21 -7.92 -6.93
C ARG A 59 -7.05 -7.53 -8.40
N ALA A 60 -5.85 -7.65 -8.95
CA ALA A 60 -5.53 -7.20 -10.31
C ALA A 60 -5.93 -5.74 -10.52
N ALA A 61 -5.76 -4.92 -9.50
CA ALA A 61 -6.18 -3.51 -9.48
C ALA A 61 -4.99 -2.56 -9.33
N LEU A 62 -3.79 -2.99 -9.71
CA LEU A 62 -2.62 -2.11 -9.69
C LEU A 62 -2.86 -0.93 -10.64
N PRO A 63 -2.52 0.29 -10.21
CA PRO A 63 -2.74 1.46 -11.03
C PRO A 63 -1.82 1.47 -12.25
N ALA A 64 -2.29 2.09 -13.32
CA ALA A 64 -1.48 2.32 -14.51
C ALA A 64 -0.69 3.63 -14.42
N ASP A 65 -0.98 4.45 -13.43
CA ASP A 65 -0.35 5.76 -13.25
C ASP A 65 1.03 5.62 -12.61
N THR A 66 1.86 6.64 -12.81
CA THR A 66 3.20 6.69 -12.22
C THR A 66 3.20 7.35 -10.85
N ASP A 67 2.09 7.96 -10.45
CA ASP A 67 1.93 8.63 -9.17
C ASP A 67 0.56 8.25 -8.61
N VAL A 68 0.53 7.60 -7.45
CA VAL A 68 -0.68 6.96 -6.92
C VAL A 68 -0.92 7.37 -5.48
N ASP A 69 -2.17 7.71 -5.17
CA ASP A 69 -2.61 7.93 -3.80
C ASP A 69 -3.24 6.63 -3.29
N LEU A 70 -2.55 5.95 -2.38
CA LEU A 70 -3.03 4.69 -1.81
C LEU A 70 -4.32 4.86 -1.01
N GLY A 71 -4.60 6.07 -0.53
CA GLY A 71 -5.85 6.35 0.17
C GLY A 71 -7.09 6.11 -0.68
N ARG A 72 -6.96 6.21 -2.00
CA ARG A 72 -8.08 5.95 -2.90
C ARG A 72 -8.52 4.48 -2.88
N ALA A 73 -7.60 3.58 -2.55
CA ALA A 73 -7.93 2.15 -2.45
C ALA A 73 -8.94 1.89 -1.34
N VAL A 74 -8.90 2.68 -0.27
CA VAL A 74 -9.82 2.53 0.87
C VAL A 74 -11.27 2.79 0.43
N GLY A 75 -11.48 3.80 -0.41
CA GLY A 75 -12.81 4.11 -0.94
C GLY A 75 -13.26 3.14 -2.02
N ARG A 76 -12.31 2.65 -2.84
CA ARG A 76 -12.62 1.75 -3.94
C ARG A 76 -12.87 0.32 -3.47
N PHE A 77 -12.13 -0.12 -2.44
CA PHE A 77 -12.23 -1.46 -1.87
C PHE A 77 -12.47 -1.34 -0.36
N PRO A 78 -13.73 -1.21 0.08
CA PRO A 78 -14.01 -1.05 1.52
C PRO A 78 -13.45 -2.18 2.39
N GLU A 79 -13.34 -3.38 1.84
CA GLU A 79 -12.79 -4.55 2.55
C GLU A 79 -11.31 -4.43 2.87
N VAL A 80 -10.59 -3.46 2.27
CA VAL A 80 -9.16 -3.31 2.50
C VAL A 80 -8.84 -3.03 3.97
N THR A 81 -9.72 -2.33 4.66
CA THR A 81 -9.53 -2.00 6.07
C THR A 81 -9.41 -3.27 6.92
N GLU A 82 -10.34 -4.21 6.76
CA GLU A 82 -10.30 -5.47 7.50
C GLU A 82 -9.12 -6.33 7.09
N GLU A 83 -8.85 -6.40 5.78
CA GLU A 83 -7.73 -7.17 5.27
C GLU A 83 -6.40 -6.69 5.85
N LEU A 84 -6.18 -5.38 5.88
CA LEU A 84 -4.95 -4.82 6.42
C LEU A 84 -4.84 -5.06 7.92
N ARG A 85 -5.92 -4.91 8.66
CA ARG A 85 -5.92 -5.19 10.09
C ARG A 85 -5.61 -6.66 10.37
N SER A 86 -6.15 -7.55 9.56
CA SER A 86 -5.89 -8.99 9.68
C SER A 86 -4.42 -9.33 9.44
N ARG A 87 -3.79 -8.63 8.50
CA ARG A 87 -2.39 -8.89 8.12
C ARG A 87 -1.39 -8.22 9.05
N LEU A 88 -1.74 -7.08 9.63
CA LEU A 88 -0.78 -6.21 10.32
C LEU A 88 -1.05 -6.05 11.82
N ALA A 89 -2.20 -6.44 12.27
CA ALA A 89 -2.56 -6.28 13.69
C ALA A 89 -2.30 -7.54 14.51
#